data_6e9869de41a359ef3b49ac403399ded3
#
_entry.id   6e9869de41a359ef3b49ac403399ded3
#
_cell.length_a   1.000
_cell.length_b   1.000
_cell.length_c   1.000
_cell.angle_alpha   90.00
_cell.angle_beta   90.00
_cell.angle_gamma   90.00
#
_symmetry.space_group_name_H-M   'P 1'
#
loop_
_entity.id
_entity.type
_entity.pdbx_description
1 polymer ?
#
loop_
_entity_poly.entity_id
_entity_poly.type
_entity_poly.pdbx_seq_one_letter_code
_entity_poly.pdbx_strand_id
1 'polypeptide(L)' 'MTVTESKSLKKGSRVFWRGDSADGGIVTETSWAAVTIAWDNGQVASVCHGDMREIEQAPTVLRAL' A
#
# COMPACT_ATOMS: atom_id res chain seq x y z
N MET A 1 -6.77 -0.26 5.37
CA MET A 1 -7.68 -0.16 4.20
C MET A 1 -8.56 -1.37 4.12
N THR A 2 -9.65 -1.25 3.41
CA THR A 2 -10.56 -2.39 3.21
C THR A 2 -10.02 -3.33 2.15
N VAL A 3 -10.60 -4.53 2.07
CA VAL A 3 -10.21 -5.49 1.03
C VAL A 3 -10.48 -4.91 -0.36
N THR A 4 -11.58 -4.22 -0.54
CA THR A 4 -11.91 -3.61 -1.82
C THR A 4 -10.86 -2.55 -2.21
N GLU A 5 -10.46 -1.73 -1.26
CA GLU A 5 -9.44 -0.72 -1.52
C GLU A 5 -8.10 -1.38 -1.83
N SER A 6 -7.77 -2.44 -1.11
CA SER A 6 -6.53 -3.16 -1.35
C SER A 6 -6.49 -3.76 -2.76
N LYS A 7 -7.61 -4.28 -3.22
CA LYS A 7 -7.68 -4.89 -4.55
C LYS A 7 -7.60 -3.86 -5.67
N SER A 8 -7.83 -2.60 -5.38
CA SER A 8 -7.73 -1.54 -6.39
C SER A 8 -6.35 -0.89 -6.44
N LEU A 9 -5.43 -1.31 -5.59
CA LEU A 9 -4.06 -0.80 -5.63
C LEU A 9 -3.37 -1.21 -6.92
N LYS A 10 -2.45 -0.38 -7.38
CA LYS A 10 -1.69 -0.62 -8.60
C LYS A 10 -0.22 -0.53 -8.30
N LYS A 11 0.61 -1.07 -9.19
CA LYS A 11 2.04 -0.90 -9.11
C LYS A 11 2.36 0.59 -9.01
N GLY A 12 3.22 0.93 -8.09
CA GLY A 12 3.60 2.32 -7.86
C GLY A 12 2.76 3.05 -6.84
N SER A 13 1.68 2.42 -6.35
CA SER A 13 0.86 3.05 -5.31
C SER A 13 1.67 3.19 -4.03
N ARG A 14 1.55 4.33 -3.39
CA ARG A 14 2.24 4.59 -2.12
C ARG A 14 1.33 4.20 -0.98
N VAL A 15 1.87 3.48 -0.01
CA VAL A 15 1.11 3.05 1.17
C VAL A 15 1.91 3.32 2.43
N PHE A 16 1.23 3.38 3.57
CA PHE A 16 1.86 3.61 4.85
C PHE A 16 1.34 2.63 5.87
N TRP A 17 2.23 2.19 6.75
CA TRP A 17 1.85 1.33 7.86
C TRP A 17 1.12 2.17 8.90
N ARG A 18 -0.14 1.82 9.16
CA ARG A 18 -1.00 2.52 10.12
C ARG A 18 -1.09 4.03 9.87
N GLY A 19 -0.90 4.44 8.64
CA GLY A 19 -0.95 5.85 8.28
C GLY A 19 0.27 6.65 8.70
N ASP A 20 1.32 5.97 9.17
CA ASP A 20 2.53 6.65 9.62
C ASP A 20 3.41 6.96 8.41
N SER A 21 3.61 8.23 8.13
CA SER A 21 4.40 8.63 6.96
C SER A 21 5.87 8.21 7.07
N ALA A 22 6.34 7.86 8.27
CA ALA A 22 7.71 7.37 8.42
C ALA A 22 7.83 5.89 8.05
N ASP A 23 6.72 5.17 7.97
CA ASP A 23 6.72 3.75 7.64
C ASP A 23 6.00 3.53 6.32
N GLY A 24 6.55 4.07 5.26
CA GLY A 24 5.96 3.99 3.93
C GLY A 24 6.56 2.91 3.07
N GLY A 25 5.85 2.58 2.01
CA GLY A 25 6.30 1.63 1.00
C GLY A 25 5.61 1.88 -0.31
N ILE A 26 6.03 1.14 -1.33
CA ILE A 26 5.46 1.26 -2.66
C ILE A 26 5.01 -0.12 -3.10
N VAL A 27 3.83 -0.20 -3.67
CA VAL A 27 3.32 -1.44 -4.21
C VAL A 27 4.12 -1.78 -5.47
N THR A 28 4.78 -2.92 -5.47
CA THR A 28 5.57 -3.36 -6.62
C THR A 28 4.81 -4.38 -7.45
N GLU A 29 3.83 -5.06 -6.84
CA GLU A 29 3.08 -6.05 -7.56
C GLU A 29 1.78 -6.30 -6.85
N THR A 30 0.74 -6.63 -7.58
CA THR A 30 -0.54 -7.01 -6.99
C THR A 30 -1.00 -8.31 -7.62
N SER A 31 -1.69 -9.12 -6.83
CA SER A 31 -2.36 -10.28 -7.34
C SER A 31 -3.75 -10.29 -6.73
N TRP A 32 -4.57 -11.23 -7.15
CA TRP A 32 -5.92 -11.26 -6.63
C TRP A 32 -5.94 -11.67 -5.15
N ALA A 33 -4.87 -12.28 -4.65
CA ALA A 33 -4.82 -12.74 -3.27
C ALA A 33 -4.01 -11.82 -2.36
N ALA A 34 -3.06 -11.07 -2.89
CA ALA A 34 -2.11 -10.33 -2.04
C ALA A 34 -1.49 -9.14 -2.77
N VAL A 35 -0.88 -8.27 -2.00
CA VAL A 35 -0.16 -7.11 -2.51
C VAL A 35 1.30 -7.23 -2.06
N THR A 36 2.22 -7.02 -2.97
CA THR A 36 3.65 -7.01 -2.63
C THR A 36 4.10 -5.57 -2.47
N ILE A 37 4.71 -5.28 -1.36
CA ILE A 37 5.12 -3.92 -1.00
C ILE A 37 6.61 -3.89 -0.74
N ALA A 38 7.30 -2.97 -1.39
CA ALA A 38 8.70 -2.69 -1.09
C ALA A 38 8.71 -1.53 -0.10
N TRP A 39 9.04 -1.82 1.14
CA TRP A 39 9.03 -0.82 2.19
C TRP A 39 10.28 0.06 2.12
N ASP A 40 10.17 1.28 2.57
CA ASP A 40 11.27 2.25 2.50
C ASP A 40 12.51 1.80 3.25
N ASN A 41 12.34 0.90 4.23
CA ASN A 41 13.49 0.38 4.97
C ASN A 41 14.23 -0.74 4.23
N GLY A 42 13.85 -1.03 3.01
CA GLY A 42 14.52 -2.04 2.20
C GLY A 42 13.89 -3.42 2.25
N GLN A 43 12.85 -3.61 3.05
CA GLN A 43 12.18 -4.90 3.13
C GLN A 43 11.10 -5.01 2.07
N VAL A 44 10.88 -6.23 1.60
CA VAL A 44 9.80 -6.51 0.66
C VAL A 44 8.90 -7.56 1.30
N ALA A 45 7.63 -7.31 1.31
CA ALA A 45 6.67 -8.22 1.92
C ALA A 45 5.42 -8.36 1.07
N SER A 46 4.86 -9.56 1.09
CA SER A 46 3.55 -9.79 0.46
C SER A 46 2.51 -9.83 1.57
N VAL A 47 1.47 -9.06 1.41
CA VAL A 47 0.42 -8.94 2.42
C VAL A 47 -0.90 -9.34 1.79
N CYS A 48 -1.60 -10.29 2.38
CA CYS A 48 -2.90 -10.69 1.88
C CYS A 48 -3.87 -9.53 1.95
N HIS A 49 -4.80 -9.45 1.02
CA HIS A 49 -5.78 -8.36 1.00
C HIS A 49 -6.55 -8.27 2.33
N GLY A 50 -6.83 -9.41 2.95
CA GLY A 50 -7.52 -9.40 4.23
C GLY A 50 -6.68 -8.85 5.39
N ASP A 51 -5.36 -8.79 5.22
CA ASP A 51 -4.45 -8.29 6.25
C ASP A 51 -4.04 -6.84 5.99
N MET A 52 -4.60 -6.21 4.98
CA MET A 52 -4.24 -4.83 4.64
C MET A 52 -4.94 -3.79 5.53
N ARG A 53 -5.72 -4.21 6.49
CA ARG A 53 -6.50 -3.28 7.31
C ARG A 53 -5.62 -2.31 8.11
N GLU A 54 -4.38 -2.67 8.38
CA GLU A 54 -3.47 -1.77 9.09
C GLU A 54 -2.60 -0.95 8.14
N ILE A 55 -2.81 -1.09 6.86
CA ILE A 55 -2.06 -0.36 5.84
C ILE A 55 -3.01 0.62 5.17
N GLU A 56 -2.58 1.86 5.03
CA GLU A 56 -3.39 2.91 4.43
C GLU A 56 -2.74 3.38 3.14
N GLN A 57 -3.56 3.65 2.14
CA GLN A 57 -3.07 4.21 0.91
C GLN A 57 -2.78 5.68 1.14
N ALA A 58 -1.66 6.17 0.61
CA ALA A 58 -1.33 7.58 0.71
C ALA A 58 -2.44 8.40 0.06
N PRO A 59 -2.81 9.53 0.66
CA PRO A 59 -3.83 10.38 0.06
C PRO A 59 -3.37 10.83 -1.31
N THR A 60 -4.27 10.85 -2.25
CA THR A 60 -3.99 11.42 -3.55
C THR A 60 -4.01 12.91 -3.41
N VAL A 61 -2.89 13.54 -3.57
CA VAL A 61 -2.85 14.97 -3.50
C VAL A 61 -2.97 15.53 -4.86
N LEU A 62 -4.11 16.14 -5.10
CA LEU A 62 -4.25 16.75 -6.29
C LEU A 62 -3.72 18.05 -6.14
N ARG A 63 -2.82 18.41 -6.73
CA ARG A 63 -2.25 19.52 -6.60
C ARG A 63 -2.69 20.36 -7.44
N ALA A 64 -3.37 20.79 -7.32
CA ALA A 64 -3.82 21.67 -8.14
C ALA A 64 -2.99 22.81 -8.24
N LEU A 65 -2.60 23.03 -8.10
CA LEU A 65 -1.95 24.03 -8.19
C LEU A 65 -1.84 24.56 -8.64
#